data_eeb0c9f6f3a06114aa6bfc82e388733a
#
_entry.id   eeb0c9f6f3a06114aa6bfc82e388733a
#
_cell.length_a   1.000
_cell.length_b   1.000
_cell.length_c   1.000
_cell.angle_alpha   90.00
_cell.angle_beta   90.00
_cell.angle_gamma   90.00
#
_symmetry.space_group_name_H-M   'P 1'
#
loop_
_entity.id
_entity.type
_entity.pdbx_description
1 polymer ?
#
loop_
_entity_poly.entity_id
_entity_poly.type
_entity_poly.pdbx_seq_one_letter_code
_entity_poly.pdbx_strand_id
1 'polypeptide(L)'
;MKLRLIPLSVVSLALAVGAGWYIYQTFLDTSTSTTVATQSAPPRAVQTVYGETVVVVGPEEQRASHIEVAPLTAVTRQANISAYATVIDLQPLFDLRNRLAGARADVETFTAQVASSRAQYQRSRTLFADDRNISQKSFQDAQSAMQADEARLQSAHATLNGLNATMRQQFGDALANAATASTSKLFQRLQSGQAVVLRVTLPASFGMAPPARITIDTPDGRSVPAQKLSASPLADPAVQGSPWLYVADDALPANLRTSASVPTSSQVASELRIPERAVIWYGGQTWTYVRTAPDRFTRRFVPAGDEGDHGFMVTSGFQAGDQVVTQGAQLLLSEELKPQGIATACKDPPECDD
;
A
#
# COMPACT_ATOMS: atom_id res chain seq x y z
N MET A 1 116.38 -3.28 -43.55
CA MET A 1 115.19 -2.54 -43.09
C MET A 1 113.87 -3.26 -43.50
N LYS A 2 113.61 -4.48 -43.07
CA LYS A 2 112.37 -5.18 -43.44
C LYS A 2 111.72 -6.00 -42.32
N LEU A 3 112.15 -5.77 -41.03
CA LEU A 3 111.67 -6.61 -39.93
C LEU A 3 110.80 -5.89 -38.86
N ARG A 4 110.37 -4.64 -39.07
CA ARG A 4 109.56 -3.84 -38.06
C ARG A 4 108.13 -3.59 -38.45
N LEU A 5 107.66 -4.09 -39.60
CA LEU A 5 106.30 -3.88 -40.09
C LEU A 5 105.31 -4.99 -39.71
N ILE A 6 105.85 -6.20 -39.39
CA ILE A 6 105.03 -7.36 -39.10
C ILE A 6 104.20 -7.23 -37.77
N PRO A 7 104.74 -6.66 -36.66
CA PRO A 7 103.94 -6.54 -35.45
C PRO A 7 102.80 -5.53 -35.57
N LEU A 8 102.92 -4.52 -36.40
CA LEU A 8 101.89 -3.50 -36.55
C LEU A 8 100.68 -4.02 -37.33
N SER A 9 100.88 -4.89 -38.31
CA SER A 9 99.73 -5.51 -39.03
C SER A 9 98.96 -6.55 -38.23
N VAL A 10 99.64 -7.28 -37.33
CA VAL A 10 98.99 -8.24 -36.47
C VAL A 10 98.15 -7.53 -35.39
N VAL A 11 98.65 -6.43 -34.85
CA VAL A 11 97.86 -5.61 -33.83
C VAL A 11 96.63 -4.97 -34.52
N SER A 12 96.76 -4.47 -35.74
CA SER A 12 95.61 -3.86 -36.44
C SER A 12 94.56 -4.92 -36.81
N LEU A 13 94.98 -6.14 -37.18
CA LEU A 13 94.08 -7.26 -37.50
C LEU A 13 93.35 -7.73 -36.21
N ALA A 14 94.07 -7.81 -35.10
CA ALA A 14 93.49 -8.20 -33.84
C ALA A 14 92.43 -7.15 -33.30
N LEU A 15 92.72 -5.85 -33.50
CA LEU A 15 91.78 -4.79 -33.19
C LEU A 15 90.54 -4.79 -34.09
N ALA A 16 90.73 -5.06 -35.42
CA ALA A 16 89.62 -5.19 -36.32
C ALA A 16 88.72 -6.40 -36.02
N VAL A 17 89.31 -7.55 -35.67
CA VAL A 17 88.53 -8.73 -35.21
C VAL A 17 87.87 -8.50 -33.87
N GLY A 18 88.55 -7.84 -32.93
CA GLY A 18 87.95 -7.51 -31.65
C GLY A 18 86.75 -6.47 -31.75
N ALA A 19 86.92 -5.49 -32.61
CA ALA A 19 85.86 -4.51 -32.91
C ALA A 19 84.67 -5.16 -33.64
N GLY A 20 84.99 -6.05 -34.62
CA GLY A 20 83.92 -6.82 -35.32
C GLY A 20 83.17 -7.77 -34.37
N TRP A 21 83.85 -8.42 -33.43
CA TRP A 21 83.26 -9.28 -32.40
C TRP A 21 82.42 -8.46 -31.42
N TYR A 22 82.86 -7.29 -31.03
CA TYR A 22 82.12 -6.38 -30.10
C TYR A 22 80.84 -5.86 -30.76
N ILE A 23 80.90 -5.42 -32.01
CA ILE A 23 79.76 -5.02 -32.80
C ILE A 23 78.78 -6.20 -33.01
N TYR A 24 79.27 -7.38 -33.26
CA TYR A 24 78.45 -8.59 -33.43
C TYR A 24 77.74 -8.95 -32.09
N GLN A 25 78.41 -8.88 -30.99
CA GLN A 25 77.81 -9.09 -29.63
C GLN A 25 76.74 -8.03 -29.33
N THR A 26 77.04 -6.74 -29.61
CA THR A 26 76.05 -5.69 -29.41
C THR A 26 74.81 -5.79 -30.33
N PHE A 27 75.01 -6.33 -31.51
CA PHE A 27 73.89 -6.60 -32.46
C PHE A 27 73.03 -7.80 -31.97
N LEU A 28 73.67 -8.82 -31.40
CA LEU A 28 72.95 -9.96 -30.83
C LEU A 28 72.22 -9.59 -29.58
N ASP A 29 72.78 -8.77 -28.70
CA ASP A 29 72.12 -8.27 -27.50
C ASP A 29 70.93 -7.34 -27.78
N THR A 30 70.99 -6.62 -28.95
CA THR A 30 69.91 -5.78 -29.38
C THR A 30 68.75 -6.57 -30.01
N SER A 31 68.99 -7.84 -30.39
CA SER A 31 67.97 -8.70 -30.99
C SER A 31 67.14 -9.52 -29.97
N THR A 32 67.49 -9.46 -28.69
CA THR A 32 66.87 -10.33 -27.64
C THR A 32 66.07 -9.58 -26.58
N SER A 33 65.70 -8.32 -26.82
CA SER A 33 64.87 -7.59 -25.84
C SER A 33 63.82 -6.70 -26.48
N THR A 34 63.04 -7.24 -27.41
CA THR A 34 61.74 -6.70 -27.69
C THR A 34 60.72 -7.81 -27.52
N THR A 35 60.66 -8.38 -26.32
CA THR A 35 59.37 -8.86 -25.82
C THR A 35 58.54 -7.59 -25.62
N VAL A 36 57.83 -7.18 -26.67
CA VAL A 36 56.69 -6.32 -26.51
C VAL A 36 55.79 -7.08 -25.53
N ALA A 37 55.88 -6.69 -24.23
CA ALA A 37 54.79 -6.97 -23.32
C ALA A 37 53.57 -6.45 -24.05
N THR A 38 52.78 -7.36 -24.55
CA THR A 38 51.41 -7.08 -24.95
C THR A 38 50.77 -6.57 -23.67
N GLN A 39 50.89 -5.27 -23.42
CA GLN A 39 50.01 -4.61 -22.49
C GLN A 39 48.62 -4.95 -23.02
N SER A 40 47.99 -5.91 -22.38
CA SER A 40 46.54 -6.13 -22.52
C SER A 40 45.93 -4.74 -22.41
N ALA A 41 45.38 -4.23 -23.50
CA ALA A 41 44.67 -2.99 -23.45
C ALA A 41 43.74 -3.11 -22.22
N PRO A 42 43.71 -2.09 -21.35
CA PRO A 42 42.86 -2.16 -20.18
C PRO A 42 41.45 -2.59 -20.63
N PRO A 43 40.81 -3.54 -19.95
CA PRO A 43 39.51 -4.04 -20.39
C PRO A 43 38.62 -2.81 -20.59
N ARG A 44 37.99 -2.75 -21.76
CA ARG A 44 37.13 -1.61 -22.08
C ARG A 44 36.10 -1.50 -20.98
N ALA A 45 36.03 -0.35 -20.32
CA ALA A 45 35.11 -0.08 -19.24
C ALA A 45 33.64 -0.23 -19.65
N VAL A 46 33.33 -0.17 -20.94
CA VAL A 46 31.99 -0.33 -21.50
C VAL A 46 32.03 -1.39 -22.61
N GLN A 47 31.13 -2.36 -22.52
CA GLN A 47 30.98 -3.45 -23.49
C GLN A 47 29.52 -3.53 -23.91
N THR A 48 29.26 -3.92 -25.16
CA THR A 48 27.89 -4.25 -25.60
C THR A 48 27.75 -5.78 -25.59
N VAL A 49 26.86 -6.29 -24.75
CA VAL A 49 26.56 -7.72 -24.63
C VAL A 49 25.09 -7.92 -24.95
N TYR A 50 24.77 -8.71 -25.96
CA TYR A 50 23.40 -8.97 -26.43
C TYR A 50 22.57 -7.69 -26.73
N GLY A 51 23.23 -6.61 -27.17
CA GLY A 51 22.58 -5.34 -27.47
C GLY A 51 22.38 -4.42 -26.26
N GLU A 52 22.73 -4.84 -25.06
CA GLU A 52 22.71 -4.02 -23.85
C GLU A 52 24.10 -3.44 -23.55
N THR A 53 24.14 -2.21 -23.09
CA THR A 53 25.37 -1.57 -22.62
C THR A 53 25.71 -2.05 -21.23
N VAL A 54 26.89 -2.66 -21.09
CA VAL A 54 27.38 -3.17 -19.80
C VAL A 54 28.61 -2.37 -19.40
N VAL A 55 28.56 -1.78 -18.21
CA VAL A 55 29.71 -1.11 -17.58
C VAL A 55 30.48 -2.13 -16.76
N VAL A 56 31.78 -2.30 -17.06
CA VAL A 56 32.66 -3.22 -16.34
C VAL A 56 33.51 -2.43 -15.35
N VAL A 57 33.35 -2.72 -14.06
CA VAL A 57 34.09 -2.06 -12.97
C VAL A 57 34.65 -3.13 -12.04
N GLY A 58 35.97 -3.17 -11.92
CA GLY A 58 36.66 -4.13 -11.06
C GLY A 58 36.33 -3.97 -9.56
N PRO A 59 36.47 -5.03 -8.73
CA PRO A 59 36.09 -4.96 -7.31
C PRO A 59 36.88 -3.90 -6.51
N GLU A 60 38.09 -3.58 -6.91
CA GLU A 60 38.90 -2.54 -6.28
C GLU A 60 38.40 -1.15 -6.64
N GLU A 61 38.06 -0.93 -7.89
CA GLU A 61 37.47 0.31 -8.38
C GLU A 61 36.08 0.54 -7.78
N GLN A 62 35.28 -0.53 -7.63
CA GLN A 62 33.98 -0.44 -6.93
C GLN A 62 34.15 0.07 -5.50
N ARG A 63 35.13 -0.46 -4.78
CA ARG A 63 35.44 0.01 -3.39
C ARG A 63 35.96 1.43 -3.36
N ALA A 64 36.89 1.79 -4.27
CA ALA A 64 37.43 3.13 -4.35
C ALA A 64 36.36 4.17 -4.72
N SER A 65 35.39 3.78 -5.54
CA SER A 65 34.27 4.62 -6.00
C SER A 65 33.03 4.53 -5.10
N HIS A 66 33.10 3.83 -3.97
CA HIS A 66 32.00 3.61 -3.05
C HIS A 66 30.72 3.12 -3.76
N ILE A 67 30.86 2.17 -4.71
CA ILE A 67 29.69 1.57 -5.38
C ILE A 67 29.10 0.51 -4.44
N GLU A 68 27.90 0.82 -3.95
CA GLU A 68 27.13 -0.09 -3.08
C GLU A 68 25.93 -0.65 -3.84
N VAL A 69 25.59 -1.90 -3.54
CA VAL A 69 24.43 -2.58 -4.11
C VAL A 69 23.55 -3.13 -3.00
N ALA A 70 22.25 -3.16 -3.26
CA ALA A 70 21.28 -3.80 -2.37
C ALA A 70 20.33 -4.69 -3.17
N PRO A 71 19.89 -5.83 -2.61
CA PRO A 71 18.92 -6.67 -3.26
C PRO A 71 17.53 -6.00 -3.26
N LEU A 72 16.81 -6.12 -4.39
CA LEU A 72 15.41 -5.73 -4.46
C LEU A 72 14.57 -6.69 -3.62
N THR A 73 13.77 -6.13 -2.72
CA THR A 73 12.83 -6.88 -1.90
C THR A 73 11.43 -6.73 -2.45
N ALA A 74 10.68 -7.84 -2.47
CA ALA A 74 9.27 -7.81 -2.77
C ALA A 74 8.51 -7.14 -1.61
N VAL A 75 7.72 -6.14 -1.96
CA VAL A 75 6.80 -5.46 -1.05
C VAL A 75 5.39 -5.83 -1.46
N THR A 76 4.64 -6.37 -0.51
CA THR A 76 3.24 -6.67 -0.74
C THR A 76 2.43 -5.39 -0.58
N ARG A 77 1.84 -4.90 -1.66
CA ARG A 77 0.95 -3.74 -1.64
C ARG A 77 -0.44 -4.16 -2.09
N GLN A 78 -1.42 -3.76 -1.30
CA GLN A 78 -2.81 -3.84 -1.72
C GLN A 78 -3.18 -2.48 -2.33
N ALA A 79 -3.66 -2.50 -3.57
CA ALA A 79 -4.15 -1.29 -4.20
C ALA A 79 -5.37 -0.79 -3.42
N ASN A 80 -5.34 0.46 -3.00
CA ASN A 80 -6.39 1.11 -2.23
C ASN A 80 -6.90 2.33 -2.97
N ILE A 81 -8.19 2.63 -2.80
CA ILE A 81 -8.77 3.92 -3.17
C ILE A 81 -9.17 4.68 -1.91
N SER A 82 -9.18 6.00 -2.01
CA SER A 82 -9.71 6.85 -0.96
C SER A 82 -11.22 6.98 -1.10
N ALA A 83 -11.95 6.83 0.01
CA ALA A 83 -13.40 7.03 0.10
C ALA A 83 -13.71 8.01 1.24
N TYR A 84 -14.84 8.71 1.13
CA TYR A 84 -15.30 9.61 2.19
C TYR A 84 -15.91 8.83 3.32
N ALA A 85 -15.54 9.17 4.56
CA ALA A 85 -16.06 8.60 5.78
C ALA A 85 -16.57 9.69 6.73
N THR A 86 -17.72 9.46 7.35
CA THR A 86 -18.29 10.36 8.35
C THR A 86 -18.72 9.55 9.57
N VAL A 87 -18.28 9.95 10.76
CA VAL A 87 -18.70 9.35 12.03
C VAL A 87 -20.16 9.70 12.29
N ILE A 88 -21.01 8.70 12.48
CA ILE A 88 -22.44 8.89 12.71
C ILE A 88 -22.68 9.33 14.17
N ASP A 89 -23.55 10.31 14.35
CA ASP A 89 -24.09 10.62 15.67
C ASP A 89 -25.08 9.52 16.10
N LEU A 90 -24.78 8.85 17.19
CA LEU A 90 -25.57 7.75 17.74
C LEU A 90 -26.53 8.18 18.87
N GLN A 91 -26.55 9.45 19.26
CA GLN A 91 -27.50 9.93 20.29
C GLN A 91 -28.96 9.63 19.93
N PRO A 92 -29.41 9.88 18.68
CA PRO A 92 -30.79 9.53 18.30
C PRO A 92 -31.09 8.03 18.37
N LEU A 93 -30.08 7.16 18.15
CA LEU A 93 -30.24 5.70 18.30
C LEU A 93 -30.46 5.33 19.77
N PHE A 94 -29.72 5.93 20.69
CA PHE A 94 -29.87 5.69 22.13
C PHE A 94 -31.24 6.18 22.63
N ASP A 95 -31.68 7.33 22.15
CA ASP A 95 -33.02 7.88 22.50
C ASP A 95 -34.15 6.97 21.96
N LEU A 96 -34.06 6.52 20.70
CA LEU A 96 -35.03 5.59 20.15
C LEU A 96 -35.04 4.25 20.88
N ARG A 97 -33.90 3.74 21.32
CA ARG A 97 -33.84 2.51 22.14
C ARG A 97 -34.58 2.70 23.49
N ASN A 98 -34.36 3.84 24.17
CA ASN A 98 -35.05 4.12 25.45
C ASN A 98 -36.57 4.25 25.27
N ARG A 99 -37.00 4.94 24.21
CA ARG A 99 -38.43 5.04 23.83
C ARG A 99 -39.01 3.66 23.48
N LEU A 100 -38.27 2.82 22.79
CA LEU A 100 -38.67 1.48 22.43
C LEU A 100 -38.84 0.58 23.66
N ALA A 101 -37.96 0.72 24.66
CA ALA A 101 -38.05 0.01 25.92
C ALA A 101 -39.32 0.42 26.70
N GLY A 102 -39.64 1.71 26.73
CA GLY A 102 -40.90 2.22 27.29
C GLY A 102 -42.13 1.67 26.59
N ALA A 103 -42.15 1.75 25.23
CA ALA A 103 -43.25 1.21 24.44
C ALA A 103 -43.47 -0.32 24.61
N ARG A 104 -42.40 -1.10 24.85
CA ARG A 104 -42.51 -2.53 25.20
C ARG A 104 -43.18 -2.72 26.55
N ALA A 105 -42.77 -1.94 27.59
CA ALA A 105 -43.37 -1.99 28.90
C ALA A 105 -44.89 -1.59 28.88
N ASP A 106 -45.25 -0.61 28.04
CA ASP A 106 -46.65 -0.24 27.82
C ASP A 106 -47.45 -1.41 27.19
N VAL A 107 -46.92 -2.09 26.17
CA VAL A 107 -47.54 -3.28 25.57
C VAL A 107 -47.75 -4.39 26.62
N GLU A 108 -46.74 -4.65 27.46
CA GLU A 108 -46.86 -5.65 28.53
C GLU A 108 -47.95 -5.25 29.55
N THR A 109 -47.96 -3.99 29.93
CA THR A 109 -48.95 -3.43 30.89
C THR A 109 -50.37 -3.53 30.34
N PHE A 110 -50.59 -3.06 29.10
CA PHE A 110 -51.91 -3.12 28.49
C PHE A 110 -52.33 -4.55 28.14
N THR A 111 -51.40 -5.45 27.86
CA THR A 111 -51.68 -6.89 27.69
C THR A 111 -52.29 -7.48 28.97
N ALA A 112 -51.68 -7.19 30.13
CA ALA A 112 -52.19 -7.62 31.42
C ALA A 112 -53.55 -7.00 31.74
N GLN A 113 -53.73 -5.71 31.42
CA GLN A 113 -54.98 -4.99 31.58
C GLN A 113 -56.11 -5.61 30.77
N VAL A 114 -55.87 -5.88 29.47
CA VAL A 114 -56.85 -6.56 28.57
C VAL A 114 -57.21 -7.95 29.13
N ALA A 115 -56.24 -8.69 29.61
CA ALA A 115 -56.51 -10.02 30.21
C ALA A 115 -57.45 -9.90 31.40
N SER A 116 -57.26 -8.90 32.28
CA SER A 116 -58.12 -8.64 33.44
C SER A 116 -59.53 -8.19 33.04
N SER A 117 -59.64 -7.19 32.17
CA SER A 117 -60.95 -6.66 31.74
C SER A 117 -61.73 -7.71 30.89
N ARG A 118 -61.06 -8.50 30.10
CA ARG A 118 -61.67 -9.62 29.38
C ARG A 118 -62.22 -10.69 30.31
N ALA A 119 -61.47 -11.04 31.36
CA ALA A 119 -61.96 -11.98 32.40
C ALA A 119 -63.17 -11.39 33.17
N GLN A 120 -63.17 -10.11 33.48
CA GLN A 120 -64.29 -9.41 34.08
C GLN A 120 -65.54 -9.42 33.19
N TYR A 121 -65.36 -9.08 31.90
CA TYR A 121 -66.46 -9.12 30.93
C TYR A 121 -67.04 -10.54 30.82
N GLN A 122 -66.20 -11.57 30.75
CA GLN A 122 -66.62 -12.96 30.70
C GLN A 122 -67.48 -13.37 31.92
N ARG A 123 -67.03 -13.01 33.14
CA ARG A 123 -67.80 -13.25 34.36
C ARG A 123 -69.14 -12.50 34.31
N SER A 124 -69.15 -11.21 33.95
CA SER A 124 -70.38 -10.42 33.84
C SER A 124 -71.33 -10.99 32.77
N ARG A 125 -70.81 -11.50 31.65
CA ARG A 125 -71.60 -12.11 30.60
C ARG A 125 -72.29 -13.39 31.09
N THR A 126 -71.61 -14.25 31.85
CA THR A 126 -72.17 -15.49 32.41
C THR A 126 -73.28 -15.14 33.43
N LEU A 127 -73.00 -14.22 34.38
CA LEU A 127 -73.97 -13.79 35.38
C LEU A 127 -75.19 -13.08 34.77
N PHE A 128 -75.06 -12.34 33.68
CA PHE A 128 -76.16 -11.73 33.00
C PHE A 128 -77.04 -12.73 32.23
N ALA A 129 -76.42 -13.80 31.69
CA ALA A 129 -77.14 -14.88 31.01
C ALA A 129 -77.86 -15.81 31.97
N ASP A 130 -77.33 -15.98 33.20
CA ASP A 130 -77.84 -16.80 34.23
C ASP A 130 -78.82 -15.99 35.12
N ASP A 131 -80.12 -15.98 34.82
CA ASP A 131 -81.22 -15.26 35.41
C ASP A 131 -81.02 -13.77 35.72
N ARG A 132 -80.16 -13.09 34.93
CA ARG A 132 -79.82 -11.65 35.03
C ARG A 132 -79.35 -11.24 36.44
N ASN A 133 -78.51 -12.03 37.06
CA ASN A 133 -77.96 -11.76 38.42
C ASN A 133 -77.12 -10.47 38.49
N ILE A 134 -76.92 -9.77 37.42
CA ILE A 134 -76.33 -8.41 37.33
C ILE A 134 -77.20 -7.49 36.48
N SER A 135 -77.06 -6.16 36.71
CA SER A 135 -77.76 -5.18 35.89
C SER A 135 -77.20 -5.11 34.46
N GLN A 136 -78.10 -4.77 33.47
CA GLN A 136 -77.69 -4.50 32.12
C GLN A 136 -76.61 -3.43 32.03
N LYS A 137 -76.65 -2.40 32.86
CA LYS A 137 -75.63 -1.37 32.98
C LYS A 137 -74.26 -1.98 33.37
N SER A 138 -74.19 -2.78 34.41
CA SER A 138 -72.92 -3.43 34.82
C SER A 138 -72.31 -4.35 33.73
N PHE A 139 -73.13 -5.03 32.97
CA PHE A 139 -72.69 -5.81 31.80
C PHE A 139 -72.14 -4.90 30.70
N GLN A 140 -72.84 -3.82 30.34
CA GLN A 140 -72.40 -2.83 29.33
C GLN A 140 -71.11 -2.13 29.81
N ASP A 141 -71.00 -1.77 31.08
CA ASP A 141 -69.78 -1.15 31.65
C ASP A 141 -68.56 -2.08 31.50
N ALA A 142 -68.72 -3.38 31.82
CA ALA A 142 -67.67 -4.36 31.67
C ALA A 142 -67.28 -4.58 30.18
N GLN A 143 -68.25 -4.56 29.29
CA GLN A 143 -67.98 -4.65 27.83
C GLN A 143 -67.20 -3.41 27.31
N SER A 144 -67.65 -2.20 27.70
CA SER A 144 -67.02 -0.95 27.31
C SER A 144 -65.57 -0.85 27.84
N ALA A 145 -65.31 -1.28 29.10
CA ALA A 145 -63.99 -1.31 29.70
C ALA A 145 -63.04 -2.25 28.91
N MET A 146 -63.51 -3.46 28.58
CA MET A 146 -62.73 -4.39 27.78
C MET A 146 -62.37 -3.81 26.38
N GLN A 147 -63.34 -3.21 25.69
CA GLN A 147 -63.13 -2.59 24.38
C GLN A 147 -62.15 -1.41 24.46
N ALA A 148 -62.23 -0.59 25.51
CA ALA A 148 -61.32 0.51 25.74
C ALA A 148 -59.88 0.02 25.98
N ASP A 149 -59.71 -1.04 26.75
CA ASP A 149 -58.39 -1.62 27.02
C ASP A 149 -57.80 -2.29 25.79
N GLU A 150 -58.61 -3.00 24.99
CA GLU A 150 -58.20 -3.55 23.68
C GLU A 150 -57.73 -2.44 22.73
N ALA A 151 -58.44 -1.31 22.66
CA ALA A 151 -58.03 -0.16 21.86
C ALA A 151 -56.70 0.46 22.34
N ARG A 152 -56.46 0.53 23.67
CA ARG A 152 -55.18 0.98 24.25
C ARG A 152 -54.01 0.05 23.87
N LEU A 153 -54.24 -1.26 24.00
CA LEU A 153 -53.25 -2.26 23.60
C LEU A 153 -52.90 -2.14 22.10
N GLN A 154 -53.90 -2.00 21.25
CA GLN A 154 -53.70 -1.79 19.82
C GLN A 154 -52.87 -0.51 19.55
N SER A 155 -53.17 0.59 20.22
CA SER A 155 -52.39 1.83 20.12
C SER A 155 -50.96 1.65 20.58
N ALA A 156 -50.71 0.92 21.68
CA ALA A 156 -49.35 0.62 22.15
C ALA A 156 -48.56 -0.22 21.16
N HIS A 157 -49.18 -1.23 20.55
CA HIS A 157 -48.56 -2.01 19.46
C HIS A 157 -48.21 -1.14 18.23
N ALA A 158 -49.10 -0.22 17.85
CA ALA A 158 -48.86 0.69 16.74
C ALA A 158 -47.64 1.60 17.02
N THR A 159 -47.54 2.13 18.27
CA THR A 159 -46.39 2.93 18.74
C THR A 159 -45.09 2.13 18.72
N LEU A 160 -45.11 0.91 19.25
CA LEU A 160 -43.95 0.02 19.27
C LEU A 160 -43.46 -0.28 17.84
N ASN A 161 -44.39 -0.61 16.95
CA ASN A 161 -44.06 -0.93 15.53
C ASN A 161 -43.53 0.32 14.81
N GLY A 162 -44.09 1.50 15.05
CA GLY A 162 -43.61 2.76 14.48
C GLY A 162 -42.21 3.11 14.91
N LEU A 163 -41.88 2.95 16.20
CA LEU A 163 -40.53 3.17 16.72
C LEU A 163 -39.50 2.18 16.10
N ASN A 164 -39.88 0.90 15.98
CA ASN A 164 -39.04 -0.10 15.33
C ASN A 164 -38.78 0.25 13.85
N ALA A 165 -39.80 0.66 13.12
CA ALA A 165 -39.68 1.06 11.71
C ALA A 165 -38.77 2.29 11.58
N THR A 166 -38.95 3.30 12.42
CA THR A 166 -38.11 4.52 12.45
C THR A 166 -36.65 4.18 12.71
N MET A 167 -36.38 3.30 13.69
CA MET A 167 -35.01 2.87 14.02
C MET A 167 -34.34 2.19 12.82
N ARG A 168 -35.02 1.28 12.14
CA ARG A 168 -34.48 0.59 10.95
C ARG A 168 -34.29 1.54 9.77
N GLN A 169 -35.22 2.47 9.57
CA GLN A 169 -35.14 3.45 8.50
C GLN A 169 -33.97 4.42 8.68
N GLN A 170 -33.66 4.82 9.91
CA GLN A 170 -32.57 5.77 10.20
C GLN A 170 -31.20 5.12 10.31
N PHE A 171 -31.12 3.92 10.91
CA PHE A 171 -29.85 3.30 11.27
C PHE A 171 -29.58 1.96 10.58
N GLY A 172 -30.57 1.41 9.87
CA GLY A 172 -30.49 0.10 9.23
C GLY A 172 -30.71 -1.07 10.19
N ASP A 173 -30.93 -2.26 9.61
CA ASP A 173 -31.29 -3.45 10.37
C ASP A 173 -30.18 -3.88 11.36
N ALA A 174 -28.92 -3.76 10.97
CA ALA A 174 -27.80 -4.22 11.79
C ALA A 174 -27.71 -3.42 13.11
N LEU A 175 -27.79 -2.09 13.05
CA LEU A 175 -27.76 -1.24 14.26
C LEU A 175 -29.06 -1.35 15.05
N ALA A 176 -30.20 -1.41 14.37
CA ALA A 176 -31.49 -1.61 15.03
C ALA A 176 -31.54 -2.91 15.83
N ASN A 177 -31.06 -4.01 15.24
CA ASN A 177 -30.99 -5.30 15.91
C ASN A 177 -29.98 -5.27 17.07
N ALA A 178 -28.81 -4.63 16.88
CA ALA A 178 -27.83 -4.47 17.96
C ALA A 178 -28.39 -3.66 19.13
N ALA A 179 -29.14 -2.59 18.86
CA ALA A 179 -29.75 -1.74 19.88
C ALA A 179 -30.90 -2.42 20.65
N THR A 180 -31.61 -3.35 20.01
CA THR A 180 -32.75 -4.04 20.60
C THR A 180 -32.40 -5.35 21.32
N ALA A 181 -31.23 -5.93 21.03
CA ALA A 181 -30.76 -7.13 21.69
C ALA A 181 -30.23 -6.80 23.10
N SER A 182 -30.70 -7.53 24.11
CA SER A 182 -30.34 -7.32 25.51
C SER A 182 -28.86 -7.52 25.84
N THR A 183 -28.16 -8.36 25.05
CA THR A 183 -26.75 -8.76 25.29
C THR A 183 -25.80 -8.37 24.16
N SER A 184 -26.14 -7.35 23.38
CA SER A 184 -25.31 -6.91 22.25
C SER A 184 -24.00 -6.30 22.73
N LYS A 185 -22.88 -7.01 22.51
CA LYS A 185 -21.53 -6.48 22.78
C LYS A 185 -21.21 -5.25 21.92
N LEU A 186 -21.68 -5.24 20.68
CA LEU A 186 -21.51 -4.08 19.79
C LEU A 186 -22.17 -2.85 20.40
N PHE A 187 -23.46 -2.98 20.80
CA PHE A 187 -24.19 -1.85 21.37
C PHE A 187 -23.55 -1.34 22.67
N GLN A 188 -23.07 -2.23 23.54
CA GLN A 188 -22.37 -1.83 24.78
C GLN A 188 -21.11 -1.02 24.47
N ARG A 189 -20.30 -1.41 23.48
CA ARG A 189 -19.11 -0.67 23.07
C ARG A 189 -19.44 0.70 22.45
N LEU A 190 -20.51 0.77 21.66
CA LEU A 190 -21.00 2.04 21.11
C LEU A 190 -21.48 2.97 22.23
N GLN A 191 -22.20 2.45 23.23
CA GLN A 191 -22.71 3.22 24.34
C GLN A 191 -21.60 3.71 25.29
N SER A 192 -20.53 2.91 25.46
CA SER A 192 -19.37 3.29 26.27
C SER A 192 -18.35 4.18 25.53
N GLY A 193 -18.59 4.49 24.25
CA GLY A 193 -17.65 5.27 23.44
C GLY A 193 -16.37 4.52 23.03
N GLN A 194 -16.31 3.20 23.24
CA GLN A 194 -15.18 2.34 22.85
C GLN A 194 -15.20 1.99 21.36
N ALA A 195 -16.29 2.22 20.68
CA ALA A 195 -16.45 2.03 19.25
C ALA A 195 -17.32 3.12 18.65
N VAL A 196 -17.10 3.39 17.38
CA VAL A 196 -17.90 4.33 16.59
C VAL A 196 -18.42 3.67 15.33
N VAL A 197 -19.50 4.20 14.79
CA VAL A 197 -20.02 3.80 13.48
C VAL A 197 -19.70 4.91 12.47
N LEU A 198 -19.13 4.51 11.35
CA LEU A 198 -18.84 5.41 10.25
C LEU A 198 -19.73 5.07 9.04
N ARG A 199 -20.23 6.10 8.39
CA ARG A 199 -20.79 5.99 7.04
C ARG A 199 -19.67 6.22 6.05
N VAL A 200 -19.34 5.21 5.27
CA VAL A 200 -18.32 5.26 4.22
C VAL A 200 -19.02 5.21 2.87
N THR A 201 -18.84 6.23 2.06
CA THR A 201 -19.42 6.31 0.72
C THR A 201 -18.40 5.85 -0.31
N LEU A 202 -18.62 4.65 -0.84
CA LEU A 202 -17.78 4.10 -1.91
C LEU A 202 -18.09 4.80 -3.22
N PRO A 203 -17.09 5.21 -4.02
CA PRO A 203 -17.30 5.84 -5.32
C PRO A 203 -18.12 4.94 -6.26
N ALA A 204 -18.89 5.53 -7.18
CA ALA A 204 -19.66 4.78 -8.17
C ALA A 204 -18.77 3.89 -9.08
N SER A 205 -17.50 4.29 -9.25
CA SER A 205 -16.50 3.52 -10.00
C SER A 205 -15.97 2.27 -9.27
N PHE A 206 -16.36 2.07 -8.02
CA PHE A 206 -15.91 0.94 -7.20
C PHE A 206 -16.52 -0.39 -7.62
N GLY A 207 -16.82 -0.75 -8.72
CA GLY A 207 -17.43 -1.96 -9.33
C GLY A 207 -17.40 -3.29 -8.59
N MET A 208 -16.98 -3.35 -7.32
CA MET A 208 -16.84 -4.57 -6.51
C MET A 208 -17.76 -4.55 -5.29
N ALA A 209 -17.90 -5.73 -4.66
CA ALA A 209 -18.57 -5.84 -3.37
C ALA A 209 -17.79 -5.07 -2.29
N PRO A 210 -18.47 -4.35 -1.36
CA PRO A 210 -17.81 -3.61 -0.29
C PRO A 210 -16.95 -4.53 0.56
N PRO A 211 -15.67 -4.19 0.79
CA PRO A 211 -14.75 -5.05 1.54
C PRO A 211 -15.18 -5.21 2.99
N ALA A 212 -14.85 -6.35 3.57
CA ALA A 212 -15.18 -6.66 4.97
C ALA A 212 -14.38 -5.77 5.95
N ARG A 213 -13.20 -5.30 5.56
CA ARG A 213 -12.33 -4.43 6.35
C ARG A 213 -11.79 -3.30 5.50
N ILE A 214 -11.70 -2.13 6.10
CA ILE A 214 -11.11 -0.92 5.54
C ILE A 214 -10.26 -0.27 6.62
N THR A 215 -9.51 0.75 6.24
CA THR A 215 -8.73 1.55 7.18
C THR A 215 -9.24 2.99 7.16
N ILE A 216 -9.44 3.58 8.32
CA ILE A 216 -9.90 4.96 8.49
C ILE A 216 -8.72 5.81 8.94
N ASP A 217 -8.50 6.93 8.27
CA ASP A 217 -7.49 7.89 8.68
C ASP A 217 -8.05 8.77 9.78
N THR A 218 -7.29 8.96 10.85
CA THR A 218 -7.70 9.80 11.98
C THR A 218 -6.99 11.16 11.91
N PRO A 219 -7.55 12.23 12.49
CA PRO A 219 -6.96 13.57 12.43
C PRO A 219 -5.57 13.68 13.03
N ASP A 220 -5.19 12.76 13.91
CA ASP A 220 -3.88 12.66 14.54
C ASP A 220 -2.86 11.87 13.70
N GLY A 221 -3.22 11.53 12.45
CA GLY A 221 -2.34 10.82 11.51
C GLY A 221 -2.24 9.32 11.74
N ARG A 222 -3.05 8.74 12.65
CA ARG A 222 -3.16 7.29 12.83
C ARG A 222 -4.14 6.70 11.83
N SER A 223 -3.96 5.43 11.50
CA SER A 223 -4.87 4.65 10.68
C SER A 223 -5.52 3.56 11.53
N VAL A 224 -6.85 3.56 11.60
CA VAL A 224 -7.65 2.65 12.44
C VAL A 224 -8.42 1.67 11.56
N PRO A 225 -8.36 0.35 11.83
CA PRO A 225 -9.13 -0.62 11.09
C PRO A 225 -10.62 -0.52 11.41
N ALA A 226 -11.47 -0.59 10.39
CA ALA A 226 -12.91 -0.63 10.51
C ALA A 226 -13.49 -1.86 9.82
N GLN A 227 -14.53 -2.45 10.44
CA GLN A 227 -15.21 -3.65 9.95
C GLN A 227 -16.57 -3.29 9.36
N LYS A 228 -16.90 -3.90 8.22
CA LYS A 228 -18.20 -3.70 7.57
C LYS A 228 -19.33 -4.21 8.46
N LEU A 229 -20.35 -3.38 8.65
CA LEU A 229 -21.55 -3.72 9.39
C LEU A 229 -22.72 -4.05 8.45
N SER A 230 -23.14 -3.10 7.64
CA SER A 230 -24.26 -3.24 6.69
C SER A 230 -24.25 -2.15 5.62
N ALA A 231 -25.17 -2.22 4.66
CA ALA A 231 -25.48 -1.05 3.86
C ALA A 231 -26.05 0.07 4.75
N SER A 232 -25.77 1.33 4.41
CA SER A 232 -26.35 2.48 5.08
C SER A 232 -27.74 2.79 4.50
N PRO A 233 -28.79 2.96 5.31
CA PRO A 233 -30.10 3.35 4.82
C PRO A 233 -30.15 4.82 4.35
N LEU A 234 -29.21 5.64 4.82
CA LEU A 234 -29.11 7.04 4.50
C LEU A 234 -27.84 7.32 3.71
N ALA A 235 -27.93 8.14 2.67
CA ALA A 235 -26.79 8.65 1.93
C ALA A 235 -26.40 10.05 2.42
N ASP A 236 -25.12 10.42 2.26
CA ASP A 236 -24.69 11.80 2.42
C ASP A 236 -25.04 12.56 1.12
N PRO A 237 -25.87 13.62 1.18
CA PRO A 237 -26.28 14.34 -0.01
C PRO A 237 -25.11 15.06 -0.71
N ALA A 238 -24.01 15.30 -0.01
CA ALA A 238 -22.83 15.95 -0.56
C ALA A 238 -21.89 15.00 -1.31
N VAL A 239 -22.07 13.68 -1.18
CA VAL A 239 -21.14 12.67 -1.73
C VAL A 239 -21.89 11.65 -2.55
N GLN A 240 -21.56 11.54 -3.84
CA GLN A 240 -22.16 10.53 -4.71
C GLN A 240 -21.46 9.18 -4.52
N GLY A 241 -22.25 8.10 -4.45
CA GLY A 241 -21.72 6.74 -4.33
C GLY A 241 -22.63 5.82 -3.53
N SER A 242 -22.09 4.66 -3.18
CA SER A 242 -22.80 3.64 -2.38
C SER A 242 -22.41 3.75 -0.91
N PRO A 243 -23.34 4.15 -0.02
CA PRO A 243 -23.05 4.33 1.39
C PRO A 243 -23.11 3.01 2.15
N TRP A 244 -22.10 2.73 2.97
CA TRP A 244 -21.97 1.55 3.82
C TRP A 244 -21.63 1.94 5.26
N LEU A 245 -22.10 1.15 6.21
CA LEU A 245 -21.78 1.30 7.62
C LEU A 245 -20.59 0.40 7.99
N TYR A 246 -19.62 1.01 8.67
CA TYR A 246 -18.46 0.35 9.24
C TYR A 246 -18.35 0.68 10.72
N VAL A 247 -17.79 -0.23 11.49
CA VAL A 247 -17.52 -0.05 12.93
C VAL A 247 -16.02 -0.01 13.13
N ALA A 248 -15.52 1.02 13.77
CA ALA A 248 -14.15 1.15 14.23
C ALA A 248 -14.07 1.11 15.74
N ASP A 249 -13.06 0.42 16.26
CA ASP A 249 -12.79 0.32 17.70
C ASP A 249 -11.85 1.45 18.13
N ASP A 250 -12.36 2.67 18.05
CA ASP A 250 -11.67 3.89 18.46
C ASP A 250 -12.69 4.94 18.93
N ALA A 251 -12.24 5.90 19.72
CA ALA A 251 -13.04 7.02 20.19
C ALA A 251 -12.87 8.21 19.24
N LEU A 252 -13.76 8.33 18.25
CA LEU A 252 -13.78 9.45 17.30
C LEU A 252 -14.98 10.37 17.57
N PRO A 253 -14.83 11.69 17.40
CA PRO A 253 -15.94 12.64 17.59
C PRO A 253 -17.08 12.36 16.60
N ALA A 254 -18.33 12.49 17.05
CA ALA A 254 -19.49 12.43 16.18
C ALA A 254 -19.43 13.54 15.10
N ASN A 255 -19.90 13.22 13.90
CA ASN A 255 -19.87 14.09 12.73
C ASN A 255 -18.46 14.44 12.21
N LEU A 256 -17.40 13.81 12.71
CA LEU A 256 -16.09 13.91 12.13
C LEU A 256 -16.11 13.39 10.70
N ARG A 257 -15.60 14.21 9.77
CA ARG A 257 -15.37 13.83 8.38
C ARG A 257 -13.91 13.48 8.16
N THR A 258 -13.68 12.34 7.54
CA THR A 258 -12.33 11.84 7.30
C THR A 258 -12.28 11.00 6.02
N SER A 259 -11.11 10.48 5.67
CA SER A 259 -10.92 9.55 4.56
C SER A 259 -10.85 8.11 5.05
N ALA A 260 -11.24 7.21 4.16
CA ALA A 260 -11.10 5.77 4.35
C ALA A 260 -10.27 5.20 3.21
N SER A 261 -9.27 4.41 3.54
CA SER A 261 -8.50 3.62 2.58
C SER A 261 -9.21 2.29 2.35
N VAL A 262 -9.71 2.12 1.14
CA VAL A 262 -10.56 0.98 0.74
C VAL A 262 -9.81 0.11 -0.24
N PRO A 263 -9.55 -1.17 0.06
CA PRO A 263 -8.85 -2.07 -0.85
C PRO A 263 -9.67 -2.35 -2.12
N THR A 264 -9.01 -2.22 -3.29
CA THR A 264 -9.62 -2.43 -4.60
C THR A 264 -9.47 -3.86 -5.12
N SER A 265 -8.65 -4.67 -4.47
CA SER A 265 -8.51 -6.09 -4.81
C SER A 265 -8.34 -6.92 -3.54
N SER A 266 -8.83 -8.17 -3.57
CA SER A 266 -8.52 -9.17 -2.54
C SER A 266 -7.12 -9.76 -2.73
N GLN A 267 -6.51 -9.56 -3.91
CA GLN A 267 -5.16 -10.02 -4.21
C GLN A 267 -4.16 -8.95 -3.83
N VAL A 268 -3.19 -9.37 -3.08
CA VAL A 268 -2.03 -8.55 -2.73
C VAL A 268 -1.06 -8.66 -3.90
N ALA A 269 -0.85 -7.58 -4.63
CA ALA A 269 0.17 -7.54 -5.66
C ALA A 269 1.55 -7.53 -5.00
N SER A 270 2.42 -8.42 -5.47
CA SER A 270 3.84 -8.36 -5.11
C SER A 270 4.52 -7.38 -6.04
N GLU A 271 4.89 -6.24 -5.54
CA GLU A 271 5.64 -5.20 -6.25
C GLU A 271 7.07 -5.17 -5.74
N LEU A 272 8.00 -4.73 -6.57
CA LEU A 272 9.38 -4.56 -6.15
C LEU A 272 9.63 -3.08 -5.88
N ARG A 273 10.26 -2.78 -4.77
CA ARG A 273 10.60 -1.41 -4.40
C ARG A 273 12.04 -1.10 -4.77
N ILE A 274 12.24 -0.16 -5.70
CA ILE A 274 13.54 0.42 -6.04
C ILE A 274 13.73 1.64 -5.13
N PRO A 275 14.76 1.66 -4.26
CA PRO A 275 15.04 2.81 -3.42
C PRO A 275 15.29 4.07 -4.26
N GLU A 276 14.80 5.23 -3.82
CA GLU A 276 15.00 6.51 -4.53
C GLU A 276 16.48 6.78 -4.85
N ARG A 277 17.37 6.49 -3.92
CA ARG A 277 18.83 6.64 -4.07
C ARG A 277 19.44 5.75 -5.17
N ALA A 278 18.74 4.69 -5.61
CA ALA A 278 19.18 3.82 -6.69
C ALA A 278 18.72 4.31 -8.07
N VAL A 279 17.90 5.36 -8.13
CA VAL A 279 17.33 5.89 -9.37
C VAL A 279 18.14 7.09 -9.85
N ILE A 280 18.48 7.10 -11.12
CA ILE A 280 19.13 8.20 -11.82
C ILE A 280 18.22 8.76 -12.90
N TRP A 281 18.28 10.05 -13.13
CA TRP A 281 17.56 10.74 -14.19
C TRP A 281 18.50 10.96 -15.38
N TYR A 282 18.13 10.43 -16.53
CA TYR A 282 18.90 10.62 -17.76
C TYR A 282 17.99 10.62 -18.99
N GLY A 283 18.14 11.60 -19.87
CA GLY A 283 17.33 11.71 -21.08
C GLY A 283 15.83 11.90 -20.82
N GLY A 284 15.44 12.49 -19.68
CA GLY A 284 14.05 12.68 -19.31
C GLY A 284 13.37 11.41 -18.79
N GLN A 285 14.13 10.36 -18.50
CA GLN A 285 13.63 9.09 -17.98
C GLN A 285 14.39 8.66 -16.72
N THR A 286 13.75 7.76 -15.95
CA THR A 286 14.29 7.17 -14.74
C THR A 286 14.97 5.83 -15.05
N TRP A 287 16.18 5.65 -14.52
CA TRP A 287 17.00 4.47 -14.73
C TRP A 287 17.63 3.99 -13.43
N THR A 288 17.99 2.72 -13.38
CA THR A 288 18.82 2.18 -12.31
C THR A 288 19.87 1.23 -12.90
N TYR A 289 20.99 1.06 -12.20
CA TYR A 289 21.97 0.05 -12.56
C TYR A 289 21.73 -1.23 -11.79
N VAL A 290 21.68 -2.34 -12.49
CA VAL A 290 21.57 -3.69 -11.94
C VAL A 290 22.91 -4.39 -12.11
N ARG A 291 23.43 -4.98 -11.04
CA ARG A 291 24.64 -5.81 -11.08
C ARG A 291 24.28 -7.18 -11.61
N THR A 292 24.70 -7.48 -12.85
CA THR A 292 24.46 -8.76 -13.52
C THR A 292 25.57 -9.79 -13.27
N ALA A 293 26.79 -9.32 -12.92
CA ALA A 293 27.91 -10.13 -12.49
C ALA A 293 28.76 -9.34 -11.46
N PRO A 294 29.72 -9.94 -10.75
CA PRO A 294 30.49 -9.25 -9.72
C PRO A 294 31.17 -7.94 -10.17
N ASP A 295 31.50 -7.86 -11.45
CA ASP A 295 32.18 -6.74 -12.10
C ASP A 295 31.35 -6.04 -13.18
N ARG A 296 30.09 -6.41 -13.37
CA ARG A 296 29.26 -5.96 -14.50
C ARG A 296 27.96 -5.31 -14.04
N PHE A 297 27.69 -4.14 -14.59
CA PHE A 297 26.52 -3.34 -14.30
C PHE A 297 25.79 -2.97 -15.60
N THR A 298 24.49 -3.24 -15.64
CA THR A 298 23.64 -2.92 -16.78
C THR A 298 22.60 -1.90 -16.38
N ARG A 299 22.46 -0.84 -17.17
CA ARG A 299 21.44 0.17 -16.97
C ARG A 299 20.07 -0.38 -17.38
N ARG A 300 19.08 -0.26 -16.50
CA ARG A 300 17.72 -0.73 -16.74
C ARG A 300 16.72 0.39 -16.50
N PHE A 301 15.75 0.49 -17.39
CA PHE A 301 14.69 1.49 -17.29
C PHE A 301 13.79 1.21 -16.08
N VAL A 302 13.49 2.25 -15.32
CA VAL A 302 12.52 2.22 -14.21
C VAL A 302 11.22 2.79 -14.73
N PRO A 303 10.16 1.97 -14.92
CA PRO A 303 8.86 2.48 -15.34
C PRO A 303 8.35 3.54 -14.36
N ALA A 304 7.64 4.55 -14.87
CA ALA A 304 6.91 5.48 -14.02
C ALA A 304 5.88 4.67 -13.21
N GLY A 305 6.13 4.53 -11.93
CA GLY A 305 5.24 3.89 -10.97
C GLY A 305 4.75 4.90 -9.95
N ASP A 306 3.84 4.50 -9.08
CA ASP A 306 3.49 5.31 -7.93
C ASP A 306 4.74 5.62 -7.10
N GLU A 307 5.05 6.90 -6.94
CA GLU A 307 6.03 7.35 -5.94
C GLU A 307 5.45 7.02 -4.56
N GLY A 308 5.87 5.89 -4.00
CA GLY A 308 5.56 5.56 -2.60
C GLY A 308 6.53 6.25 -1.66
N ASP A 309 6.21 6.31 -0.38
CA ASP A 309 7.08 6.81 0.70
C ASP A 309 8.47 6.15 0.64
N HIS A 310 9.46 6.74 -0.03
CA HIS A 310 10.86 6.32 -0.15
C HIS A 310 11.25 5.42 -1.33
N GLY A 311 10.62 5.51 -2.51
CA GLY A 311 11.11 4.83 -3.71
C GLY A 311 10.06 4.56 -4.78
N PHE A 312 10.50 3.94 -5.87
CA PHE A 312 9.66 3.62 -7.03
C PHE A 312 9.16 2.18 -6.94
N MET A 313 7.84 2.01 -7.07
CA MET A 313 7.21 0.69 -7.09
C MET A 313 7.14 0.19 -8.53
N VAL A 314 7.67 -1.00 -8.80
CA VAL A 314 7.69 -1.60 -10.14
C VAL A 314 7.10 -3.00 -10.11
N THR A 315 6.27 -3.29 -11.13
CA THR A 315 5.63 -4.61 -11.31
C THR A 315 6.28 -5.43 -12.42
N SER A 316 7.16 -4.82 -13.23
CA SER A 316 7.79 -5.48 -14.37
C SER A 316 9.22 -4.95 -14.60
N GLY A 317 10.01 -5.70 -15.36
CA GLY A 317 11.38 -5.33 -15.69
C GLY A 317 12.44 -5.70 -14.65
N PHE A 318 12.04 -6.13 -13.45
CA PHE A 318 12.93 -6.50 -12.34
C PHE A 318 12.46 -7.79 -11.66
N GLN A 319 13.38 -8.46 -10.96
CA GLN A 319 13.10 -9.65 -10.17
C GLN A 319 13.51 -9.46 -8.71
N ALA A 320 12.81 -10.17 -7.81
CA ALA A 320 13.21 -10.18 -6.40
C ALA A 320 14.63 -10.76 -6.28
N GLY A 321 15.50 -10.04 -5.57
CA GLY A 321 16.91 -10.41 -5.43
C GLY A 321 17.85 -9.72 -6.45
N ASP A 322 17.31 -9.03 -7.48
CA ASP A 322 18.15 -8.19 -8.36
C ASP A 322 18.95 -7.21 -7.51
N GLN A 323 20.27 -7.16 -7.75
CA GLN A 323 21.18 -6.29 -7.01
C GLN A 323 21.21 -4.91 -7.68
N VAL A 324 20.53 -3.93 -7.11
CA VAL A 324 20.53 -2.55 -7.65
C VAL A 324 21.60 -1.70 -6.96
N VAL A 325 22.21 -0.81 -7.74
CA VAL A 325 23.23 0.12 -7.23
C VAL A 325 22.54 1.22 -6.46
N THR A 326 22.81 1.29 -5.15
CA THR A 326 22.22 2.27 -4.24
C THR A 326 23.14 3.47 -3.97
N GLN A 327 24.43 3.33 -4.30
CA GLN A 327 25.43 4.41 -4.24
C GLN A 327 26.39 4.26 -5.39
N GLY A 328 26.84 5.37 -6.00
CA GLY A 328 27.78 5.39 -7.14
C GLY A 328 27.13 5.21 -8.51
N ALA A 329 25.80 5.20 -8.64
CA ALA A 329 25.10 5.05 -9.91
C ALA A 329 25.43 6.15 -10.93
N GLN A 330 25.66 7.39 -10.48
CA GLN A 330 26.09 8.51 -11.32
C GLN A 330 27.51 8.33 -11.89
N LEU A 331 28.39 7.67 -11.15
CA LEU A 331 29.73 7.35 -11.64
C LEU A 331 29.65 6.31 -12.76
N LEU A 332 28.80 5.30 -12.60
CA LEU A 332 28.56 4.32 -13.67
C LEU A 332 27.99 4.98 -14.93
N LEU A 333 27.08 5.93 -14.79
CA LEU A 333 26.55 6.71 -15.91
C LEU A 333 27.66 7.52 -16.59
N SER A 334 28.54 8.15 -15.83
CA SER A 334 29.68 8.89 -16.37
C SER A 334 30.63 7.99 -17.13
N GLU A 335 30.90 6.78 -16.63
CA GLU A 335 31.73 5.80 -17.33
C GLU A 335 31.06 5.30 -18.62
N GLU A 336 29.74 5.03 -18.57
CA GLU A 336 28.99 4.61 -19.75
C GLU A 336 28.98 5.65 -20.86
N LEU A 337 28.91 6.93 -20.50
CA LEU A 337 28.83 8.05 -21.45
C LEU A 337 30.19 8.57 -21.90
N LYS A 338 31.30 8.08 -21.35
CA LYS A 338 32.64 8.45 -21.86
C LYS A 338 32.76 8.11 -23.33
N PRO A 339 33.26 9.04 -24.17
CA PRO A 339 33.49 8.75 -25.58
C PRO A 339 34.39 7.51 -25.70
N GLN A 340 33.85 6.45 -26.27
CA GLN A 340 34.59 5.20 -26.50
C GLN A 340 35.63 5.45 -27.59
N GLY A 341 36.83 5.88 -27.16
CA GLY A 341 38.03 5.87 -27.95
C GLY A 341 37.97 6.63 -29.30
N ILE A 342 38.67 7.70 -29.40
CA ILE A 342 39.84 7.70 -30.25
C ILE A 342 40.98 7.97 -29.28
N ALA A 343 41.72 6.95 -28.87
CA ALA A 343 43.10 7.15 -28.50
C ALA A 343 43.80 7.61 -29.80
N THR A 344 43.65 8.88 -30.11
CA THR A 344 44.69 9.56 -30.92
C THR A 344 45.91 9.41 -30.03
N ALA A 345 46.73 8.40 -30.35
CA ALA A 345 48.10 8.45 -29.98
C ALA A 345 48.55 9.82 -30.44
N CYS A 346 48.76 10.72 -29.49
CA CYS A 346 49.51 11.93 -29.76
C CYS A 346 50.90 11.45 -30.17
N LYS A 347 51.07 11.29 -31.43
CA LYS A 347 52.35 11.09 -32.08
C LYS A 347 52.93 12.48 -32.19
N ASP A 348 53.88 12.77 -31.31
CA ASP A 348 54.73 13.94 -31.23
C ASP A 348 54.04 15.31 -31.04
N PRO A 349 54.61 16.19 -30.21
CA PRO A 349 54.09 17.53 -30.03
C PRO A 349 54.16 18.25 -31.39
N PRO A 350 53.08 18.94 -31.79
CA PRO A 350 53.17 19.84 -32.93
C PRO A 350 54.16 20.95 -32.54
N GLU A 351 55.23 21.09 -33.34
CA GLU A 351 56.02 22.30 -33.35
C GLU A 351 55.06 23.47 -33.64
N CYS A 352 54.97 24.40 -32.70
CA CYS A 352 54.39 25.68 -32.96
C CYS A 352 55.40 26.42 -33.82
N ASP A 353 55.19 26.46 -35.13
CA ASP A 353 55.81 27.48 -35.99
C ASP A 353 54.92 28.70 -36.01
N ASP A 354 55.54 29.85 -35.88
CA ASP A 354 55.11 31.26 -35.73
C ASP A 354 53.99 31.75 -36.64
#